data_284e2c55c91334dc6e2877e15e848c92
#
_entry.id   284e2c55c91334dc6e2877e15e848c92
#
_cell.length_a   1.000
_cell.length_b   1.000
_cell.length_c   1.000
_cell.angle_alpha   90.00
_cell.angle_beta   90.00
_cell.angle_gamma   90.00
#
_symmetry.space_group_name_H-M   'P 1'
#
loop_
_entity.id
_entity.type
_entity.pdbx_description
1 polymer ?
#
loop_
_entity_poly.entity_id
_entity_poly.type
_entity_poly.pdbx_seq_one_letter_code
_entity_poly.pdbx_strand_id
1 'polypeptide(L)'
;MRPPLLALLCACTLMALVARAARAEDLPPEIKLEGGHYTPAELSVPANTTFKLRVTNADAAAIEFESFELHRERVVQPGETITVYMPAMAPGTYKYIDDFHPETPEGTLIAK
;
A
#
# COMPACT_ATOMS: atom_id res chain seq x y z
N MET A 1 23.80 -59.79 -35.16
CA MET A 1 22.90 -59.29 -34.13
C MET A 1 23.40 -57.89 -33.70
N ARG A 2 22.66 -56.87 -33.97
CA ARG A 2 22.95 -55.53 -33.48
C ARG A 2 22.13 -55.31 -32.22
N PRO A 3 22.75 -54.81 -31.11
CA PRO A 3 21.98 -54.48 -29.93
C PRO A 3 21.13 -53.26 -30.19
N PRO A 4 19.92 -53.19 -29.63
CA PRO A 4 19.09 -52.01 -29.81
C PRO A 4 19.74 -50.79 -29.11
N LEU A 5 19.87 -49.73 -29.85
CA LEU A 5 20.23 -48.45 -29.26
C LEU A 5 19.08 -48.03 -28.34
N LEU A 6 19.31 -48.11 -27.04
CA LEU A 6 18.45 -47.48 -26.07
C LEU A 6 18.68 -45.96 -26.20
N ALA A 7 17.77 -45.28 -26.88
CA ALA A 7 17.72 -43.84 -26.87
C ALA A 7 17.27 -43.43 -25.47
N LEU A 8 18.24 -43.00 -24.64
CA LEU A 8 17.98 -42.37 -23.37
C LEU A 8 17.41 -40.99 -23.66
N LEU A 9 16.10 -40.90 -23.71
CA LEU A 9 15.43 -39.60 -23.70
C LEU A 9 15.64 -38.99 -22.32
N CYS A 10 16.65 -38.13 -22.23
CA CYS A 10 16.81 -37.23 -21.11
C CYS A 10 15.70 -36.17 -21.20
N ALA A 11 14.57 -36.46 -20.59
CA ALA A 11 13.53 -35.45 -20.40
C ALA A 11 14.06 -34.45 -19.36
N CYS A 12 14.77 -33.44 -19.83
CA CYS A 12 15.00 -32.24 -19.06
C CYS A 12 13.65 -31.55 -18.86
N THR A 13 12.97 -31.92 -17.79
CA THR A 13 11.88 -31.13 -17.29
C THR A 13 12.47 -29.81 -16.82
N LEU A 14 12.42 -28.81 -17.70
CA LEU A 14 12.70 -27.43 -17.38
C LEU A 14 11.59 -27.01 -16.40
N MET A 15 11.85 -27.11 -15.10
CA MET A 15 11.03 -26.46 -14.11
C MET A 15 11.22 -24.96 -14.32
N ALA A 16 10.34 -24.36 -15.12
CA ALA A 16 10.24 -22.92 -15.18
C ALA A 16 9.82 -22.44 -13.79
N LEU A 17 10.78 -21.96 -13.02
CA LEU A 17 10.54 -21.23 -11.80
C LEU A 17 9.88 -19.92 -12.21
N VAL A 18 8.54 -19.92 -12.27
CA VAL A 18 7.80 -18.69 -12.48
C VAL A 18 7.93 -17.89 -11.20
N ALA A 19 8.95 -17.05 -11.12
CA ALA A 19 9.03 -16.04 -10.09
C ALA A 19 7.81 -15.13 -10.26
N ARG A 20 6.84 -15.28 -9.37
CA ARG A 20 5.66 -14.43 -9.35
C ARG A 20 6.12 -13.05 -8.89
N ALA A 21 6.29 -12.13 -9.84
CA ALA A 21 6.52 -10.74 -9.49
C ALA A 21 5.34 -10.23 -8.65
N ALA A 22 5.64 -9.66 -7.47
CA ALA A 22 4.61 -9.04 -6.66
C ALA A 22 3.89 -7.99 -7.52
N ARG A 23 2.57 -8.14 -7.67
CA ARG A 23 1.76 -7.16 -8.38
C ARG A 23 1.67 -5.89 -7.52
N ALA A 24 1.51 -4.73 -8.15
CA ALA A 24 1.28 -3.47 -7.44
C ALA A 24 0.10 -3.57 -6.45
N GLU A 25 -0.89 -4.42 -6.74
CA GLU A 25 -2.05 -4.74 -5.90
C GLU A 25 -1.68 -5.48 -4.60
N ASP A 26 -0.53 -6.17 -4.56
CA ASP A 26 -0.04 -6.90 -3.38
C ASP A 26 0.74 -6.00 -2.41
N LEU A 27 1.04 -4.76 -2.82
CA LEU A 27 1.71 -3.78 -1.97
C LEU A 27 0.71 -3.06 -1.09
N PRO A 28 1.06 -2.78 0.18
CA PRO A 28 0.21 -1.95 1.03
C PRO A 28 -0.03 -0.58 0.37
N PRO A 29 -1.27 -0.07 0.40
CA PRO A 29 -1.52 1.29 -0.02
C PRO A 29 -0.68 2.27 0.81
N GLU A 30 -0.16 3.28 0.14
CA GLU A 30 0.73 4.27 0.75
C GLU A 30 0.34 5.69 0.37
N ILE A 31 0.36 6.57 1.36
CA ILE A 31 0.27 8.01 1.18
C ILE A 31 1.54 8.66 1.73
N LYS A 32 1.96 9.74 1.09
CA LYS A 32 3.12 10.52 1.51
C LYS A 32 2.71 11.96 1.68
N LEU A 33 3.09 12.57 2.80
CA LEU A 33 3.04 14.02 2.94
C LEU A 33 4.40 14.59 2.53
N GLU A 34 4.39 15.44 1.52
CA GLU A 34 5.58 16.10 0.98
C GLU A 34 5.23 17.50 0.46
N GLY A 35 6.00 18.50 0.89
CA GLY A 35 5.74 19.88 0.51
C GLY A 35 4.39 20.41 0.98
N GLY A 36 3.87 19.91 2.10
CA GLY A 36 2.56 20.28 2.63
C GLY A 36 1.37 19.70 1.86
N HIS A 37 1.58 18.62 1.10
CA HIS A 37 0.53 17.95 0.32
C HIS A 37 0.58 16.45 0.50
N TYR A 38 -0.59 15.82 0.61
CA TYR A 38 -0.71 14.37 0.53
C TYR A 38 -0.64 13.91 -0.94
N THR A 39 0.19 12.91 -1.18
CA THR A 39 0.36 12.27 -2.50
C THR A 39 0.20 10.76 -2.37
N PRO A 40 -0.71 10.12 -3.10
CA PRO A 40 -1.73 10.75 -3.93
C PRO A 40 -2.77 11.50 -3.09
N ALA A 41 -3.42 12.50 -3.67
CA ALA A 41 -4.49 13.25 -2.98
C ALA A 41 -5.74 12.37 -2.80
N GLU A 42 -5.95 11.42 -3.70
CA GLU A 42 -7.01 10.41 -3.63
C GLU A 42 -6.39 9.01 -3.77
N LEU A 43 -6.72 8.12 -2.87
CA LEU A 43 -6.23 6.75 -2.88
C LEU A 43 -7.40 5.78 -2.83
N SER A 44 -7.49 4.91 -3.83
CA SER A 44 -8.47 3.81 -3.83
C SER A 44 -7.99 2.68 -2.94
N VAL A 45 -8.89 2.20 -2.08
CA VAL A 45 -8.64 1.11 -1.14
C VAL A 45 -9.78 0.10 -1.20
N PRO A 46 -9.55 -1.17 -0.81
CA PRO A 46 -10.61 -2.17 -0.82
C PRO A 46 -11.69 -1.84 0.21
N ALA A 47 -12.97 -1.92 -0.21
CA ALA A 47 -14.10 -1.79 0.68
C ALA A 47 -14.36 -3.09 1.48
N ASN A 48 -15.04 -2.97 2.61
CA ASN A 48 -15.52 -4.09 3.43
C ASN A 48 -14.45 -5.06 3.92
N THR A 49 -13.20 -4.64 3.96
CA THR A 49 -12.09 -5.45 4.47
C THR A 49 -11.10 -4.55 5.21
N THR A 50 -10.49 -5.09 6.25
CA THR A 50 -9.40 -4.40 6.96
C THR A 50 -8.15 -4.41 6.10
N PHE A 51 -7.33 -3.38 6.23
CA PHE A 51 -6.06 -3.28 5.52
C PHE A 51 -5.05 -2.45 6.32
N LYS A 52 -3.81 -2.48 5.88
CA LYS A 52 -2.73 -1.66 6.42
C LYS A 52 -2.47 -0.50 5.48
N LEU A 53 -2.47 0.73 6.00
CA LEU A 53 -2.12 1.93 5.27
C LEU A 53 -0.74 2.39 5.72
N ARG A 54 0.16 2.60 4.78
CA ARG A 54 1.45 3.22 5.07
C ARG A 54 1.34 4.74 4.90
N VAL A 55 1.83 5.45 5.90
CA VAL A 55 1.86 6.90 5.90
C VAL A 55 3.29 7.37 6.11
N THR A 56 3.82 8.09 5.14
CA THR A 56 5.19 8.64 5.16
C THR A 56 5.14 10.14 5.31
N ASN A 57 5.92 10.66 6.24
CA ASN A 57 6.16 12.09 6.38
C ASN A 57 7.52 12.44 5.74
N ALA A 58 7.49 13.04 4.56
CA ALA A 58 8.68 13.50 3.85
C ALA A 58 9.01 14.99 4.13
N ASP A 59 8.25 15.66 4.98
CA ASP A 59 8.50 17.03 5.38
C ASP A 59 9.40 17.12 6.62
N ALA A 60 9.88 18.32 6.91
CA ALA A 60 10.81 18.57 8.01
C ALA A 60 10.12 18.72 9.37
N ALA A 61 8.81 18.87 9.42
CA ALA A 61 8.02 19.00 10.63
C ALA A 61 7.22 17.74 10.90
N ALA A 62 6.98 17.41 12.18
CA ALA A 62 6.06 16.34 12.56
C ALA A 62 4.65 16.67 12.06
N ILE A 63 3.91 15.65 11.67
CA ILE A 63 2.52 15.75 11.24
C ILE A 63 1.64 14.89 12.13
N GLU A 64 0.35 15.18 12.14
CA GLU A 64 -0.65 14.29 12.71
C GLU A 64 -1.63 13.86 11.63
N PHE A 65 -1.45 12.62 11.17
CA PHE A 65 -2.43 11.98 10.29
C PHE A 65 -3.69 11.72 11.08
N GLU A 66 -4.81 12.26 10.63
CA GLU A 66 -6.08 12.10 11.32
C GLU A 66 -7.24 11.92 10.36
N SER A 67 -8.08 10.93 10.66
CA SER A 67 -9.38 10.74 10.03
C SER A 67 -10.43 10.61 11.12
N PHE A 68 -11.26 11.62 11.26
CA PHE A 68 -12.35 11.62 12.25
C PHE A 68 -13.37 10.52 11.93
N GLU A 69 -13.72 10.37 10.68
CA GLU A 69 -14.69 9.37 10.22
C GLU A 69 -14.25 7.93 10.51
N LEU A 70 -12.95 7.68 10.45
CA LEU A 70 -12.37 6.35 10.66
C LEU A 70 -11.80 6.14 12.06
N HIS A 71 -11.87 7.15 12.92
CA HIS A 71 -11.32 7.13 14.27
C HIS A 71 -9.85 6.72 14.28
N ARG A 72 -9.05 7.37 13.41
CA ARG A 72 -7.61 7.16 13.33
C ARG A 72 -6.88 8.47 13.55
N GLU A 73 -5.86 8.41 14.40
CA GLU A 73 -5.02 9.54 14.77
C GLU A 73 -3.62 9.02 15.08
N ARG A 74 -2.63 9.49 14.32
CA ARG A 74 -1.24 9.07 14.51
C ARG A 74 -0.30 10.22 14.19
N VAL A 75 0.63 10.47 15.10
CA VAL A 75 1.76 11.39 14.85
C VAL A 75 2.81 10.67 14.02
N VAL A 76 3.32 11.34 12.98
CA VAL A 76 4.38 10.83 12.12
C VAL A 76 5.53 11.82 12.15
N GLN A 77 6.68 11.37 12.63
CA GLN A 77 7.87 12.21 12.73
C GLN A 77 8.49 12.47 11.34
N PRO A 78 9.29 13.54 11.18
CA PRO A 78 10.00 13.80 9.93
C PRO A 78 10.79 12.59 9.45
N GLY A 79 10.59 12.20 8.20
CA GLY A 79 11.26 11.05 7.57
C GLY A 79 10.74 9.68 8.00
N GLU A 80 9.74 9.63 8.89
CA GLU A 80 9.16 8.38 9.36
C GLU A 80 8.10 7.84 8.40
N THR A 81 8.04 6.54 8.28
CA THR A 81 6.92 5.80 7.68
C THR A 81 6.28 4.95 8.75
N ILE A 82 5.00 5.13 8.98
CA ILE A 82 4.22 4.32 9.92
C ILE A 82 3.23 3.44 9.17
N THR A 83 2.78 2.39 9.85
CA THR A 83 1.67 1.56 9.39
C THR A 83 0.45 1.84 10.25
N VAL A 84 -0.64 2.23 9.60
CA VAL A 84 -1.94 2.45 10.25
C VAL A 84 -2.86 1.29 9.90
N TYR A 85 -3.36 0.61 10.92
CA TYR A 85 -4.34 -0.46 10.71
C TYR A 85 -5.71 0.16 10.47
N MET A 86 -6.25 -0.05 9.27
CA MET A 86 -7.50 0.54 8.85
C MET A 86 -8.67 -0.43 9.04
N PRO A 87 -9.83 0.07 9.49
CA PRO A 87 -11.01 -0.77 9.66
C PRO A 87 -11.61 -1.15 8.32
N ALA A 88 -12.48 -2.17 8.32
CA ALA A 88 -13.35 -2.44 7.19
C ALA A 88 -14.28 -1.24 6.98
N MET A 89 -14.28 -0.68 5.76
CA MET A 89 -15.06 0.50 5.42
C MET A 89 -16.13 0.15 4.39
N ALA A 90 -17.33 0.66 4.58
CA ALA A 90 -18.34 0.59 3.53
C ALA A 90 -17.86 1.35 2.27
N PRO A 91 -18.32 0.99 1.06
CA PRO A 91 -18.01 1.78 -0.13
C PRO A 91 -18.36 3.25 0.09
N GLY A 92 -17.43 4.13 -0.23
CA GLY A 92 -17.60 5.56 -0.02
C GLY A 92 -16.29 6.32 0.02
N THR A 93 -16.37 7.58 0.38
CA THR A 93 -15.26 8.53 0.43
C THR A 93 -15.01 8.93 1.87
N TYR A 94 -13.77 8.85 2.29
CA TYR A 94 -13.34 9.14 3.66
C TYR A 94 -12.16 10.11 3.64
N LYS A 95 -12.27 11.18 4.44
CA LYS A 95 -11.26 12.23 4.47
C LYS A 95 -10.22 11.99 5.56
N TYR A 96 -9.01 12.47 5.33
CA TYR A 96 -7.97 12.58 6.33
C TYR A 96 -7.24 13.91 6.19
N ILE A 97 -6.72 14.39 7.30
CA ILE A 97 -6.07 15.71 7.44
C ILE A 97 -4.71 15.56 8.10
N ASP A 98 -3.94 16.63 8.09
CA ASP A 98 -2.84 16.86 9.02
C ASP A 98 -3.32 17.85 10.09
N ASP A 99 -3.63 17.35 11.28
CA ASP A 99 -4.18 18.18 12.35
C ASP A 99 -3.17 19.19 12.90
N PHE A 100 -1.87 18.95 12.72
CA PHE A 100 -0.85 19.91 13.10
C PHE A 100 -0.72 21.07 12.12
N HIS A 101 -1.18 20.91 10.90
CA HIS A 101 -1.07 21.90 9.83
C HIS A 101 -2.42 22.04 9.12
N PRO A 102 -3.34 22.85 9.68
CA PRO A 102 -4.70 22.99 9.12
C PRO A 102 -4.75 23.51 7.69
N GLU A 103 -3.67 24.17 7.22
CA GLU A 103 -3.53 24.67 5.84
C GLU A 103 -3.23 23.56 4.82
N THR A 104 -2.82 22.39 5.28
CA THR A 104 -2.59 21.24 4.40
C THR A 104 -3.92 20.77 3.79
N PRO A 105 -4.01 20.67 2.45
CA PRO A 105 -5.21 20.14 1.80
C PRO A 105 -5.55 18.73 2.29
N GLU A 106 -6.83 18.46 2.46
CA GLU A 106 -7.32 17.13 2.83
C GLU A 106 -6.95 16.09 1.78
N GLY A 107 -6.62 14.88 2.24
CA GLY A 107 -6.56 13.70 1.41
C GLY A 107 -7.84 12.89 1.50
N THR A 108 -8.03 11.97 0.55
CA THR A 108 -9.25 11.18 0.44
C THR A 108 -8.93 9.72 0.20
N LEU A 109 -9.54 8.84 0.99
CA LEU A 109 -9.61 7.40 0.72
C LEU A 109 -10.93 7.10 0.03
N ILE A 110 -10.88 6.40 -1.09
CA ILE A 110 -12.04 5.95 -1.82
C ILE A 110 -12.14 4.43 -1.66
N ALA A 111 -13.10 3.98 -0.86
CA ALA A 111 -13.37 2.56 -0.67
C ALA A 111 -14.32 2.04 -1.76
N LYS A 112 -13.86 1.05 -2.48
CA LYS A 112 -14.65 0.45 -3.58
C LYS A 112 -14.30 -1.01 -3.86
#